data_52b84ebce79ae407d463d29e5b7a63c0
#
_entry.id   52b84ebce79ae407d463d29e5b7a63c0
#
_cell.length_a   1.000
_cell.length_b   1.000
_cell.length_c   1.000
_cell.angle_alpha   90.00
_cell.angle_beta   90.00
_cell.angle_gamma   90.00
#
_symmetry.space_group_name_H-M   'P 1'
#
loop_
_entity.id
_entity.type
_entity.pdbx_description
1 polymer ?
#
loop_
_entity_poly.entity_id
_entity_poly.type
_entity_poly.pdbx_seq_one_letter_code
_entity_poly.pdbx_strand_id
1 'polypeptide(L)'
;MMITYGKLPNDKYMINWPIEGNDYYVNLIEMTPEERAAALDKAKHYTMCFIYFMQHQLGLNTLGIADDEFPTADKLPFIPYHRESRRIHGVVRYDLNHMTHPYDQQQKLYRTSIAVGDYPVDHHHTRYKGEEELPNLYFHPVPSFGVPLGVLVPLDVDGLVVAEKSISVSNIANGSTRLQPVVMQIGQAAGALASLAVKQNCEVRNVPVRDVQDAILAAGGYLQPYLDVASHDARFKAYQRIGSTGILKGAGKNVGWSNQTWLRADTLLLASELDGLSELYPLWKNEAAGNTPVTVEAAVDIIAKVSGKEAAAITAEAEKAWKDYGMGEWQPKREIKRGEWAVLLDRILDPFHAKAVDMTGAFVEQ
;
A
#
# COMPACT_ATOMS: atom_id res chain seq x y z
N MET A 1 0.18 30.43 -2.06
CA MET A 1 -0.41 30.61 -3.42
C MET A 1 -0.23 29.31 -4.19
N MET A 2 -1.22 28.84 -4.93
CA MET A 2 -1.19 27.53 -5.64
C MET A 2 0.01 27.40 -6.60
N ILE A 3 0.45 28.50 -7.21
CA ILE A 3 1.58 28.45 -8.13
C ILE A 3 2.91 28.11 -7.44
N THR A 4 3.11 28.52 -6.20
CA THR A 4 4.35 28.22 -5.46
C THR A 4 4.46 26.74 -5.09
N TYR A 5 3.33 26.06 -4.94
CA TYR A 5 3.29 24.61 -4.74
C TYR A 5 3.89 23.85 -5.92
N GLY A 6 3.62 24.30 -7.14
CA GLY A 6 4.09 23.66 -8.37
C GLY A 6 5.47 24.09 -8.85
N LYS A 7 6.23 24.87 -8.07
CA LYS A 7 7.55 25.34 -8.50
C LYS A 7 8.52 24.19 -8.70
N LEU A 8 9.11 24.13 -9.87
CA LEU A 8 10.09 23.13 -10.30
C LEU A 8 11.46 23.80 -10.51
N PRO A 9 12.55 23.04 -10.69
CA PRO A 9 13.82 23.58 -11.17
C PRO A 9 13.68 24.31 -12.50
N ASN A 10 14.65 25.17 -12.83
CA ASN A 10 14.72 25.94 -14.08
C ASN A 10 13.55 26.91 -14.29
N ASP A 11 13.07 27.52 -13.20
CA ASP A 11 11.98 28.49 -13.19
C ASP A 11 10.68 28.02 -13.85
N LYS A 12 10.44 26.72 -13.83
CA LYS A 12 9.21 26.10 -14.31
C LYS A 12 8.19 25.89 -13.19
N TYR A 13 6.95 25.77 -13.59
CA TYR A 13 5.84 25.54 -12.67
C TYR A 13 4.94 24.44 -13.24
N MET A 14 4.70 23.41 -12.44
CA MET A 14 3.63 22.45 -12.71
C MET A 14 2.30 23.07 -12.27
N ILE A 15 1.40 23.26 -13.20
CA ILE A 15 0.07 23.78 -12.90
C ILE A 15 -0.84 22.62 -12.54
N ASN A 16 -1.11 22.47 -11.25
CA ASN A 16 -2.08 21.55 -10.70
C ASN A 16 -3.16 22.35 -9.99
N TRP A 17 -4.11 22.85 -10.76
CA TRP A 17 -5.23 23.63 -10.26
C TRP A 17 -6.54 22.95 -10.65
N PRO A 18 -6.97 21.93 -9.87
CA PRO A 18 -8.03 21.04 -10.32
C PRO A 18 -9.40 21.72 -10.37
N ILE A 19 -9.87 22.26 -9.26
CA ILE A 19 -11.23 22.79 -9.16
C ILE A 19 -11.28 24.18 -9.81
N GLU A 20 -12.15 24.34 -10.80
CA GLU A 20 -12.33 25.58 -11.57
C GLU A 20 -11.03 26.10 -12.22
N GLY A 21 -10.07 25.19 -12.45
CA GLY A 21 -8.77 25.47 -13.05
C GLY A 21 -8.56 24.74 -14.36
N ASN A 22 -7.56 23.86 -14.41
CA ASN A 22 -7.18 23.15 -15.64
C ASN A 22 -7.66 21.70 -15.75
N ASP A 23 -8.59 21.26 -14.87
CA ASP A 23 -9.26 19.96 -15.02
C ASP A 23 -10.38 20.05 -16.06
N TYR A 24 -10.39 19.07 -16.97
CA TYR A 24 -11.43 18.92 -17.97
C TYR A 24 -12.14 17.58 -17.81
N TYR A 25 -13.44 17.61 -17.54
CA TYR A 25 -14.24 16.43 -17.28
C TYR A 25 -14.79 15.84 -18.57
N VAL A 26 -14.31 14.64 -18.91
CA VAL A 26 -14.77 13.93 -20.09
C VAL A 26 -14.63 12.42 -19.91
N ASN A 27 -15.64 11.66 -20.32
CA ASN A 27 -15.57 10.22 -20.41
C ASN A 27 -15.11 9.83 -21.82
N LEU A 28 -13.85 9.42 -21.96
CA LEU A 28 -13.25 9.00 -23.24
C LEU A 28 -13.50 7.51 -23.54
N ILE A 29 -14.04 6.75 -22.60
CA ILE A 29 -14.01 5.28 -22.65
C ILE A 29 -14.84 4.72 -23.80
N GLU A 30 -16.03 5.28 -24.03
CA GLU A 30 -16.97 4.83 -25.05
C GLU A 30 -16.85 5.58 -26.39
N MET A 31 -15.91 6.54 -26.48
CA MET A 31 -15.74 7.37 -27.68
C MET A 31 -15.00 6.64 -28.81
N THR A 32 -15.40 6.92 -30.05
CA THR A 32 -14.61 6.57 -31.24
C THR A 32 -13.25 7.31 -31.22
N PRO A 33 -12.27 6.89 -32.03
CA PRO A 33 -11.00 7.61 -32.15
C PRO A 33 -11.16 9.09 -32.49
N GLU A 34 -12.08 9.42 -33.40
CA GLU A 34 -12.35 10.77 -33.87
C GLU A 34 -13.00 11.63 -32.78
N GLU A 35 -14.00 11.09 -32.08
CA GLU A 35 -14.63 11.75 -30.94
C GLU A 35 -13.64 12.00 -29.80
N ARG A 36 -12.76 11.02 -29.54
CA ARG A 36 -11.70 11.13 -28.55
C ARG A 36 -10.71 12.22 -28.90
N ALA A 37 -10.26 12.30 -30.16
CA ALA A 37 -9.37 13.34 -30.63
C ALA A 37 -10.00 14.73 -30.43
N ALA A 38 -11.25 14.91 -30.86
CA ALA A 38 -11.98 16.16 -30.68
C ALA A 38 -12.18 16.53 -29.20
N ALA A 39 -12.41 15.56 -28.31
CA ALA A 39 -12.54 15.78 -26.87
C ALA A 39 -11.19 16.20 -26.25
N LEU A 40 -10.08 15.59 -26.66
CA LEU A 40 -8.75 15.95 -26.20
C LEU A 40 -8.30 17.32 -26.69
N ASP A 41 -8.65 17.71 -27.92
CA ASP A 41 -8.43 19.08 -28.42
C ASP A 41 -9.22 20.13 -27.60
N LYS A 42 -10.46 19.83 -27.20
CA LYS A 42 -11.20 20.67 -26.28
C LYS A 42 -10.54 20.79 -24.90
N ALA A 43 -9.98 19.69 -24.38
CA ALA A 43 -9.26 19.71 -23.12
C ALA A 43 -7.99 20.57 -23.19
N LYS A 44 -7.24 20.49 -24.30
CA LYS A 44 -6.09 21.37 -24.56
C LYS A 44 -6.54 22.84 -24.63
N HIS A 45 -7.58 23.13 -25.36
CA HIS A 45 -8.13 24.48 -25.47
C HIS A 45 -8.57 25.02 -24.10
N TYR A 46 -9.22 24.20 -23.29
CA TYR A 46 -9.61 24.55 -21.92
C TYR A 46 -8.39 24.92 -21.06
N THR A 47 -7.30 24.14 -21.13
CA THR A 47 -6.04 24.44 -20.46
C THR A 47 -5.43 25.77 -20.94
N MET A 48 -5.48 26.05 -22.26
CA MET A 48 -5.02 27.33 -22.82
C MET A 48 -5.83 28.51 -22.32
N CYS A 49 -7.15 28.37 -22.20
CA CYS A 49 -8.00 29.40 -21.61
C CYS A 49 -7.64 29.68 -20.14
N PHE A 50 -7.28 28.62 -19.38
CA PHE A 50 -6.83 28.79 -18.01
C PHE A 50 -5.49 29.53 -17.92
N ILE A 51 -4.53 29.22 -18.79
CA ILE A 51 -3.26 29.95 -18.87
C ILE A 51 -3.50 31.42 -19.23
N TYR A 52 -4.37 31.69 -20.19
CA TYR A 52 -4.77 33.05 -20.55
C TYR A 52 -5.37 33.80 -19.33
N PHE A 53 -6.24 33.14 -18.57
CA PHE A 53 -6.78 33.70 -17.32
C PHE A 53 -5.66 34.02 -16.32
N MET A 54 -4.70 33.12 -16.12
CA MET A 54 -3.57 33.34 -15.23
C MET A 54 -2.77 34.56 -15.63
N GLN A 55 -2.51 34.75 -16.92
CA GLN A 55 -1.75 35.89 -17.44
C GLN A 55 -2.51 37.21 -17.30
N HIS A 56 -3.80 37.24 -17.64
CA HIS A 56 -4.54 38.50 -17.77
C HIS A 56 -5.34 38.87 -16.50
N GLN A 57 -5.78 37.91 -15.72
CA GLN A 57 -6.59 38.19 -14.51
C GLN A 57 -5.81 38.04 -13.21
N LEU A 58 -4.80 37.15 -13.17
CA LEU A 58 -3.99 36.96 -11.98
C LEU A 58 -2.64 37.70 -12.03
N GLY A 59 -2.38 38.44 -13.10
CA GLY A 59 -1.17 39.23 -13.25
C GLY A 59 0.11 38.41 -13.48
N LEU A 60 0.01 37.13 -13.84
CA LEU A 60 1.13 36.24 -14.12
C LEU A 60 1.59 36.33 -15.59
N ASN A 61 1.66 37.55 -16.12
CA ASN A 61 1.88 37.82 -17.55
C ASN A 61 3.29 37.44 -18.06
N THR A 62 4.22 37.13 -17.17
CA THR A 62 5.58 36.64 -17.51
C THR A 62 5.65 35.14 -17.66
N LEU A 63 4.59 34.42 -17.34
CA LEU A 63 4.53 32.97 -17.45
C LEU A 63 3.84 32.56 -18.75
N GLY A 64 4.34 31.49 -19.37
CA GLY A 64 3.78 30.87 -20.56
C GLY A 64 3.94 29.35 -20.50
N ILE A 65 3.59 28.66 -21.59
CA ILE A 65 3.86 27.23 -21.70
C ILE A 65 5.38 27.05 -21.84
N ALA A 66 5.94 26.06 -21.10
CA ALA A 66 7.33 25.67 -21.28
C ALA A 66 7.55 25.13 -22.70
N ASP A 67 8.52 25.66 -23.41
CA ASP A 67 8.77 25.36 -24.83
C ASP A 67 9.77 24.21 -25.04
N ASP A 68 10.41 23.76 -23.99
CA ASP A 68 11.45 22.74 -23.94
C ASP A 68 11.04 21.42 -23.26
N GLU A 69 9.77 21.29 -22.80
CA GLU A 69 9.31 20.08 -22.10
C GLU A 69 8.73 19.03 -23.07
N PHE A 70 7.94 19.43 -24.04
CA PHE A 70 7.30 18.53 -25.00
C PHE A 70 7.64 18.89 -26.44
N PRO A 71 8.10 17.92 -27.25
CA PRO A 71 8.49 18.16 -28.64
C PRO A 71 7.26 18.18 -29.57
N THR A 72 6.15 18.73 -29.14
CA THR A 72 4.89 18.89 -29.87
C THR A 72 4.79 20.31 -30.43
N ALA A 73 4.01 20.53 -31.48
CA ALA A 73 3.82 21.85 -32.06
C ALA A 73 3.14 22.84 -31.09
N ASP A 74 2.23 22.33 -30.25
CA ASP A 74 1.50 23.10 -29.23
C ASP A 74 2.20 23.15 -27.86
N LYS A 75 3.36 22.49 -27.72
CA LYS A 75 4.13 22.39 -26.48
C LYS A 75 3.35 21.76 -25.32
N LEU A 76 2.28 21.04 -25.61
CA LEU A 76 1.51 20.26 -24.66
C LEU A 76 1.89 18.77 -24.74
N PRO A 77 1.62 17.97 -23.70
CA PRO A 77 1.92 16.53 -23.69
C PRO A 77 1.27 15.79 -24.86
N PHE A 78 1.93 14.74 -25.38
CA PHE A 78 1.34 13.82 -26.37
C PHE A 78 0.05 13.18 -25.85
N ILE A 79 0.04 12.81 -24.56
CA ILE A 79 -1.09 12.21 -23.87
C ILE A 79 -1.37 13.05 -22.64
N PRO A 80 -2.60 13.55 -22.47
CA PRO A 80 -2.96 14.28 -21.26
C PRO A 80 -2.93 13.36 -20.04
N TYR A 81 -2.72 13.94 -18.87
CA TYR A 81 -2.80 13.20 -17.62
C TYR A 81 -4.24 12.73 -17.38
N HIS A 82 -4.41 11.42 -17.20
CA HIS A 82 -5.68 10.81 -16.81
C HIS A 82 -5.63 10.36 -15.35
N ARG A 83 -6.62 10.75 -14.55
CA ARG A 83 -6.75 10.31 -13.17
C ARG A 83 -7.38 8.94 -13.05
N GLU A 84 -8.22 8.58 -14.00
CA GLU A 84 -8.96 7.33 -14.01
C GLU A 84 -8.91 6.66 -15.38
N SER A 85 -9.10 5.34 -15.37
CA SER A 85 -9.16 4.51 -16.56
C SER A 85 -10.19 3.39 -16.36
N ARG A 86 -10.35 2.51 -17.36
CA ARG A 86 -11.02 1.24 -17.16
C ARG A 86 -10.26 0.45 -16.10
N ARG A 87 -10.99 -0.17 -15.21
CA ARG A 87 -10.45 -1.05 -14.16
C ARG A 87 -10.85 -2.48 -14.47
N ILE A 88 -9.93 -3.41 -14.26
CA ILE A 88 -10.19 -4.84 -14.47
C ILE A 88 -11.10 -5.38 -13.36
N HIS A 89 -11.75 -6.50 -13.65
CA HIS A 89 -12.23 -7.43 -12.65
C HIS A 89 -11.06 -8.34 -12.27
N GLY A 90 -10.45 -8.09 -11.13
CA GLY A 90 -9.31 -8.87 -10.63
C GLY A 90 -9.74 -10.00 -9.72
N VAL A 91 -8.78 -10.87 -9.36
CA VAL A 91 -8.96 -11.95 -8.39
C VAL A 91 -9.53 -11.41 -7.08
N VAL A 92 -9.13 -10.21 -6.69
CA VAL A 92 -9.73 -9.46 -5.59
C VAL A 92 -10.08 -8.05 -6.04
N ARG A 93 -11.05 -7.46 -5.37
CA ARG A 93 -11.39 -6.04 -5.54
C ARG A 93 -11.08 -5.29 -4.26
N TYR A 94 -10.22 -4.29 -4.37
CA TYR A 94 -9.83 -3.45 -3.25
C TYR A 94 -10.74 -2.24 -3.13
N ASP A 95 -11.27 -2.00 -1.96
CA ASP A 95 -12.20 -0.90 -1.69
C ASP A 95 -11.86 -0.14 -0.40
N LEU A 96 -12.68 0.85 -0.07
CA LEU A 96 -12.46 1.72 1.08
C LEU A 96 -12.49 0.98 2.42
N ASN A 97 -13.32 -0.08 2.55
CA ASN A 97 -13.39 -0.85 3.80
C ASN A 97 -12.07 -1.58 4.08
N HIS A 98 -11.46 -2.15 3.04
CA HIS A 98 -10.14 -2.78 3.16
C HIS A 98 -9.03 -1.77 3.50
N MET A 99 -9.18 -0.49 3.11
CA MET A 99 -8.23 0.56 3.46
C MET A 99 -8.39 1.02 4.91
N THR A 100 -9.63 1.24 5.35
CA THR A 100 -9.94 1.84 6.66
C THR A 100 -9.93 0.82 7.80
N HIS A 101 -10.37 -0.41 7.53
CA HIS A 101 -10.52 -1.49 8.52
C HIS A 101 -9.95 -2.81 7.98
N PRO A 102 -8.64 -2.87 7.67
CA PRO A 102 -8.03 -4.00 6.95
C PRO A 102 -8.12 -5.32 7.71
N TYR A 103 -8.16 -5.28 9.03
CA TYR A 103 -8.18 -6.48 9.88
C TYR A 103 -9.57 -7.04 10.09
N ASP A 104 -10.63 -6.25 9.87
CA ASP A 104 -12.03 -6.61 10.17
C ASP A 104 -12.75 -7.20 8.96
N GLN A 105 -12.13 -7.13 7.76
CA GLN A 105 -12.73 -7.65 6.54
C GLN A 105 -12.65 -9.19 6.49
N GLN A 106 -13.59 -9.82 5.76
CA GLN A 106 -13.58 -11.26 5.51
C GLN A 106 -12.30 -11.66 4.75
N GLN A 107 -11.99 -10.99 3.65
CA GLN A 107 -10.73 -11.14 2.94
C GLN A 107 -9.63 -10.36 3.67
N LYS A 108 -8.55 -11.04 4.04
CA LYS A 108 -7.43 -10.45 4.77
C LYS A 108 -6.38 -9.87 3.79
N LEU A 109 -6.82 -8.97 2.91
CA LEU A 109 -6.02 -8.45 1.80
C LEU A 109 -4.71 -7.81 2.23
N TYR A 110 -4.59 -7.28 3.45
CA TYR A 110 -3.34 -6.75 4.00
C TYR A 110 -2.20 -7.78 4.03
N ARG A 111 -2.54 -9.09 4.08
CA ARG A 111 -1.55 -10.17 4.05
C ARG A 111 -0.86 -10.31 2.70
N THR A 112 -1.48 -9.82 1.65
CA THR A 112 -0.99 -9.91 0.27
C THR A 112 -0.49 -8.58 -0.26
N SER A 113 -0.28 -7.60 0.62
CA SER A 113 0.15 -6.25 0.24
C SER A 113 1.50 -6.24 -0.48
N ILE A 114 1.59 -5.43 -1.54
CA ILE A 114 2.76 -5.31 -2.44
C ILE A 114 3.17 -3.85 -2.69
N ALA A 115 2.41 -2.91 -2.23
CA ALA A 115 2.66 -1.49 -2.33
C ALA A 115 2.01 -0.77 -1.15
N VAL A 116 2.50 0.39 -0.78
CA VAL A 116 1.96 1.17 0.34
C VAL A 116 1.63 2.60 -0.09
N GLY A 117 0.60 3.18 0.53
CA GLY A 117 0.17 4.55 0.28
C GLY A 117 -0.33 5.24 1.55
N ASP A 118 -0.37 6.57 1.51
CA ASP A 118 -0.73 7.42 2.66
C ASP A 118 -1.59 8.62 2.27
N TYR A 119 -2.35 8.54 1.20
CA TYR A 119 -3.13 9.66 0.67
C TYR A 119 -4.63 9.49 0.90
N PRO A 120 -5.36 10.55 1.29
CA PRO A 120 -6.82 10.50 1.45
C PRO A 120 -7.51 10.23 0.11
N VAL A 121 -8.80 9.93 0.17
CA VAL A 121 -9.62 9.82 -1.04
C VAL A 121 -9.68 11.17 -1.73
N ASP A 122 -9.16 11.24 -2.94
CA ASP A 122 -9.13 12.46 -3.74
C ASP A 122 -9.65 12.18 -5.16
N HIS A 123 -10.84 12.68 -5.42
CA HIS A 123 -11.51 12.58 -6.71
C HIS A 123 -11.80 13.93 -7.32
N HIS A 124 -11.59 13.99 -8.65
CA HIS A 124 -11.91 15.14 -9.48
C HIS A 124 -12.95 14.71 -10.51
N HIS A 125 -14.21 14.94 -10.22
CA HIS A 125 -15.33 14.58 -11.08
C HIS A 125 -16.36 15.70 -11.13
N THR A 126 -17.21 15.69 -12.15
CA THR A 126 -18.33 16.64 -12.23
C THR A 126 -19.28 16.43 -11.06
N ARG A 127 -19.93 17.51 -10.64
CA ARG A 127 -20.98 17.44 -9.62
C ARG A 127 -22.05 16.42 -10.03
N TYR A 128 -22.36 15.51 -9.12
CA TYR A 128 -23.47 14.59 -9.27
C TYR A 128 -24.80 15.38 -9.41
N LYS A 129 -25.61 14.97 -10.37
CA LYS A 129 -26.89 15.64 -10.69
C LYS A 129 -28.11 14.77 -10.37
N GLY A 130 -27.93 13.61 -9.75
CA GLY A 130 -29.02 12.74 -9.32
C GLY A 130 -29.72 13.24 -8.07
N GLU A 131 -30.84 12.61 -7.73
CA GLU A 131 -31.68 12.95 -6.56
C GLU A 131 -31.18 12.29 -5.26
N GLU A 132 -30.30 11.29 -5.36
CA GLU A 132 -29.78 10.57 -4.20
C GLU A 132 -28.79 11.44 -3.41
N GLU A 133 -28.91 11.41 -2.08
CA GLU A 133 -27.93 12.02 -1.20
C GLU A 133 -26.68 11.16 -1.17
N LEU A 134 -25.59 11.66 -1.73
CA LEU A 134 -24.30 10.98 -1.71
C LEU A 134 -23.51 11.34 -0.45
N PRO A 135 -22.76 10.38 0.15
CA PRO A 135 -21.88 10.69 1.25
C PRO A 135 -20.79 11.66 0.80
N ASN A 136 -20.41 12.59 1.67
CA ASN A 136 -19.30 13.48 1.41
C ASN A 136 -17.97 12.73 1.60
N LEU A 137 -17.40 12.29 0.49
CA LEU A 137 -16.10 11.60 0.46
C LEU A 137 -14.96 12.50 -0.05
N TYR A 138 -15.20 13.82 -0.15
CA TYR A 138 -14.19 14.78 -0.57
C TYR A 138 -13.05 14.84 0.44
N PHE A 139 -11.85 14.47 0.00
CA PHE A 139 -10.69 14.26 0.87
C PHE A 139 -11.00 13.40 2.11
N HIS A 140 -11.84 12.38 1.91
CA HIS A 140 -12.18 11.46 2.99
C HIS A 140 -10.91 10.85 3.57
N PRO A 141 -10.66 11.02 4.87
CA PRO A 141 -9.43 10.54 5.50
C PRO A 141 -9.41 9.01 5.57
N VAL A 142 -8.27 8.43 5.21
CA VAL A 142 -7.98 7.01 5.38
C VAL A 142 -6.66 6.85 6.12
N PRO A 143 -6.42 5.77 6.87
CA PRO A 143 -5.07 5.48 7.38
C PRO A 143 -4.13 5.17 6.23
N SER A 144 -2.81 5.13 6.48
CA SER A 144 -1.89 4.55 5.50
C SER A 144 -2.29 3.10 5.23
N PHE A 145 -2.20 2.69 3.98
CA PHE A 145 -2.78 1.43 3.51
C PHE A 145 -1.78 0.62 2.69
N GLY A 146 -2.05 -0.68 2.57
CA GLY A 146 -1.34 -1.59 1.67
C GLY A 146 -2.21 -2.00 0.50
N VAL A 147 -1.66 -2.05 -0.72
CA VAL A 147 -2.35 -2.51 -1.93
C VAL A 147 -2.12 -4.00 -2.13
N PRO A 148 -3.16 -4.83 -2.24
CA PRO A 148 -3.03 -6.28 -2.33
C PRO A 148 -2.60 -6.75 -3.74
N LEU A 149 -1.86 -7.86 -3.81
CA LEU A 149 -1.36 -8.43 -5.07
C LEU A 149 -2.47 -8.81 -6.06
N GLY A 150 -3.55 -9.40 -5.57
CA GLY A 150 -4.62 -9.92 -6.41
C GLY A 150 -5.38 -8.87 -7.23
N VAL A 151 -5.18 -7.57 -6.96
CA VAL A 151 -5.75 -6.50 -7.80
C VAL A 151 -5.07 -6.36 -9.15
N LEU A 152 -3.86 -6.93 -9.31
CA LEU A 152 -3.07 -6.90 -10.55
C LEU A 152 -3.46 -8.02 -11.51
N VAL A 153 -4.13 -9.07 -11.03
CA VAL A 153 -4.40 -10.30 -11.77
C VAL A 153 -5.85 -10.34 -12.20
N PRO A 154 -6.14 -10.34 -13.51
CA PRO A 154 -7.52 -10.49 -14.01
C PRO A 154 -8.15 -11.81 -13.57
N LEU A 155 -9.46 -11.77 -13.28
CA LEU A 155 -10.20 -12.97 -12.87
C LEU A 155 -10.35 -13.98 -14.02
N ASP A 156 -10.65 -13.48 -15.21
CA ASP A 156 -11.08 -14.30 -16.35
C ASP A 156 -10.07 -14.35 -17.50
N VAL A 157 -8.88 -13.79 -17.33
CA VAL A 157 -7.84 -13.75 -18.37
C VAL A 157 -6.52 -14.25 -17.80
N ASP A 158 -5.92 -15.23 -18.45
CA ASP A 158 -4.62 -15.78 -18.10
C ASP A 158 -3.47 -15.05 -18.80
N GLY A 159 -2.26 -15.15 -18.27
CA GLY A 159 -1.06 -14.58 -18.87
C GLY A 159 -1.01 -13.04 -18.87
N LEU A 160 -1.89 -12.35 -18.12
CA LEU A 160 -1.97 -10.90 -18.08
C LEU A 160 -1.77 -10.37 -16.66
N VAL A 161 -0.94 -9.36 -16.53
CA VAL A 161 -0.79 -8.55 -15.31
C VAL A 161 -1.14 -7.10 -15.64
N VAL A 162 -1.99 -6.49 -14.83
CA VAL A 162 -2.43 -5.10 -15.01
C VAL A 162 -1.88 -4.25 -13.88
N ALA A 163 -1.32 -3.12 -14.22
CA ALA A 163 -0.74 -2.20 -13.25
C ALA A 163 -1.39 -0.81 -13.33
N GLU A 164 -0.91 0.11 -12.54
CA GLU A 164 -1.27 1.52 -12.48
C GLU A 164 -2.73 1.74 -12.09
N LYS A 165 -3.45 2.62 -12.77
CA LYS A 165 -4.83 3.02 -12.45
C LYS A 165 -5.90 2.02 -12.94
N SER A 166 -5.48 1.02 -13.71
CA SER A 166 -6.38 0.01 -14.27
C SER A 166 -6.52 -1.25 -13.42
N ILE A 167 -5.88 -1.30 -12.25
CA ILE A 167 -6.00 -2.40 -11.28
C ILE A 167 -7.44 -2.53 -10.74
N SER A 168 -7.73 -3.69 -10.13
CA SER A 168 -9.07 -4.00 -9.59
C SER A 168 -9.36 -3.27 -8.27
N VAL A 169 -9.72 -2.02 -8.38
CA VAL A 169 -10.10 -1.18 -7.22
C VAL A 169 -11.47 -0.54 -7.44
N SER A 170 -12.15 -0.17 -6.36
CA SER A 170 -13.34 0.67 -6.46
C SER A 170 -12.98 2.08 -6.96
N ASN A 171 -13.95 2.82 -7.49
CA ASN A 171 -13.74 4.22 -7.85
C ASN A 171 -13.19 5.01 -6.66
N ILE A 172 -13.78 4.84 -5.48
CA ILE A 172 -13.36 5.55 -4.26
C ILE A 172 -11.91 5.21 -3.89
N ALA A 173 -11.54 3.93 -3.84
CA ALA A 173 -10.17 3.51 -3.52
C ALA A 173 -9.14 4.00 -4.57
N ASN A 174 -9.54 4.12 -5.85
CA ASN A 174 -8.68 4.70 -6.88
C ASN A 174 -8.25 6.13 -6.53
N GLY A 175 -9.09 6.91 -5.87
CA GLY A 175 -8.74 8.27 -5.42
C GLY A 175 -7.45 8.33 -4.59
N SER A 176 -7.14 7.27 -3.84
CA SER A 176 -5.92 7.16 -3.02
C SER A 176 -4.82 6.37 -3.73
N THR A 177 -5.15 5.27 -4.44
CA THR A 177 -4.15 4.36 -5.02
C THR A 177 -3.51 4.89 -6.31
N ARG A 178 -4.10 5.90 -6.96
CA ARG A 178 -3.61 6.48 -8.24
C ARG A 178 -2.41 7.43 -8.10
N LEU A 179 -1.95 7.73 -6.89
CA LEU A 179 -0.82 8.63 -6.66
C LEU A 179 0.48 8.00 -7.18
N GLN A 180 1.34 8.83 -7.80
CA GLN A 180 2.56 8.35 -8.45
C GLN A 180 3.44 7.43 -7.57
N PRO A 181 3.71 7.73 -6.29
CA PRO A 181 4.51 6.84 -5.45
C PRO A 181 3.90 5.43 -5.29
N VAL A 182 2.57 5.35 -5.20
CA VAL A 182 1.85 4.07 -5.13
C VAL A 182 1.89 3.35 -6.48
N VAL A 183 1.64 4.08 -7.56
CA VAL A 183 1.66 3.55 -8.94
C VAL A 183 3.03 2.97 -9.31
N MET A 184 4.13 3.62 -8.91
CA MET A 184 5.48 3.11 -9.13
C MET A 184 5.72 1.79 -8.39
N GLN A 185 5.29 1.67 -7.14
CA GLN A 185 5.39 0.43 -6.37
C GLN A 185 4.53 -0.69 -6.98
N ILE A 186 3.31 -0.37 -7.45
CA ILE A 186 2.44 -1.30 -8.18
C ILE A 186 3.15 -1.81 -9.44
N GLY A 187 3.81 -0.92 -10.20
CA GLY A 187 4.60 -1.29 -11.38
C GLY A 187 5.77 -2.23 -11.03
N GLN A 188 6.48 -1.96 -9.94
CA GLN A 188 7.54 -2.83 -9.43
C GLN A 188 6.99 -4.23 -9.10
N ALA A 189 5.87 -4.30 -8.39
CA ALA A 189 5.24 -5.56 -8.02
C ALA A 189 4.74 -6.34 -9.26
N ALA A 190 4.17 -5.64 -10.24
CA ALA A 190 3.72 -6.25 -11.50
C ALA A 190 4.92 -6.86 -12.26
N GLY A 191 6.05 -6.16 -12.32
CA GLY A 191 7.29 -6.66 -12.92
C GLY A 191 7.85 -7.87 -12.17
N ALA A 192 7.83 -7.86 -10.84
CA ALA A 192 8.26 -8.99 -10.00
C ALA A 192 7.37 -10.21 -10.25
N LEU A 193 6.03 -10.03 -10.22
CA LEU A 193 5.06 -11.09 -10.48
C LEU A 193 5.26 -11.72 -11.86
N ALA A 194 5.36 -10.92 -12.90
CA ALA A 194 5.58 -11.42 -14.26
C ALA A 194 6.91 -12.16 -14.40
N SER A 195 7.99 -11.63 -13.81
CA SER A 195 9.31 -12.28 -13.83
C SER A 195 9.29 -13.62 -13.12
N LEU A 196 8.63 -13.71 -11.96
CA LEU A 196 8.50 -14.97 -11.20
C LEU A 196 7.66 -15.99 -11.96
N ALA A 197 6.55 -15.59 -12.57
CA ALA A 197 5.73 -16.47 -13.39
C ALA A 197 6.54 -17.12 -14.52
N VAL A 198 7.36 -16.33 -15.23
CA VAL A 198 8.25 -16.85 -16.29
C VAL A 198 9.33 -17.78 -15.71
N LYS A 199 9.98 -17.40 -14.61
CA LYS A 199 11.04 -18.22 -13.98
C LYS A 199 10.52 -19.56 -13.44
N GLN A 200 9.30 -19.54 -12.89
CA GLN A 200 8.64 -20.73 -12.30
C GLN A 200 7.84 -21.51 -13.34
N ASN A 201 7.76 -21.02 -14.57
CA ASN A 201 6.97 -21.60 -15.67
C ASN A 201 5.52 -21.90 -15.25
N CYS A 202 4.87 -20.90 -14.66
CA CYS A 202 3.48 -21.00 -14.21
C CYS A 202 2.67 -19.75 -14.59
N GLU A 203 1.35 -19.85 -14.52
CA GLU A 203 0.46 -18.70 -14.67
C GLU A 203 0.65 -17.70 -13.54
N VAL A 204 0.45 -16.42 -13.83
CA VAL A 204 0.65 -15.32 -12.87
C VAL A 204 -0.19 -15.49 -11.59
N ARG A 205 -1.38 -16.09 -11.71
CA ARG A 205 -2.27 -16.38 -10.58
C ARG A 205 -1.76 -17.49 -9.66
N ASN A 206 -0.82 -18.30 -10.13
CA ASN A 206 -0.25 -19.44 -9.42
C ASN A 206 1.10 -19.12 -8.78
N VAL A 207 1.65 -17.92 -9.01
CA VAL A 207 2.86 -17.47 -8.33
C VAL A 207 2.57 -17.30 -6.83
N PRO A 208 3.35 -17.93 -5.94
CA PRO A 208 3.16 -17.75 -4.51
C PRO A 208 3.26 -16.28 -4.10
N VAL A 209 2.31 -15.79 -3.33
CA VAL A 209 2.26 -14.40 -2.87
C VAL A 209 3.55 -14.02 -2.12
N ARG A 210 4.07 -14.95 -1.29
CA ARG A 210 5.28 -14.73 -0.50
C ARG A 210 6.52 -14.53 -1.35
N ASP A 211 6.63 -15.20 -2.50
CA ASP A 211 7.76 -15.03 -3.42
C ASP A 211 7.79 -13.60 -4.01
N VAL A 212 6.62 -13.07 -4.36
CA VAL A 212 6.50 -11.68 -4.84
C VAL A 212 6.87 -10.69 -3.72
N GLN A 213 6.38 -10.94 -2.51
CA GLN A 213 6.66 -10.10 -1.35
C GLN A 213 8.16 -10.13 -0.97
N ASP A 214 8.80 -11.30 -1.03
CA ASP A 214 10.24 -11.40 -0.79
C ASP A 214 11.07 -10.66 -1.85
N ALA A 215 10.65 -10.71 -3.12
CA ALA A 215 11.30 -9.93 -4.17
C ALA A 215 11.19 -8.41 -3.91
N ILE A 216 10.03 -7.95 -3.43
CA ILE A 216 9.81 -6.55 -3.05
C ILE A 216 10.69 -6.16 -1.85
N LEU A 217 10.72 -6.98 -0.80
CA LEU A 217 11.56 -6.75 0.38
C LEU A 217 13.05 -6.80 0.06
N ALA A 218 13.48 -7.66 -0.88
CA ALA A 218 14.86 -7.73 -1.35
C ALA A 218 15.28 -6.44 -2.07
N ALA A 219 14.35 -5.80 -2.77
CA ALA A 219 14.54 -4.51 -3.44
C ALA A 219 14.38 -3.29 -2.51
N GLY A 220 14.17 -3.49 -1.19
CA GLY A 220 13.98 -2.41 -0.21
C GLY A 220 12.56 -1.83 -0.19
N GLY A 221 11.59 -2.50 -0.82
CA GLY A 221 10.20 -2.09 -0.81
C GLY A 221 9.47 -2.41 0.49
N TYR A 222 8.30 -1.83 0.67
CA TYR A 222 7.43 -2.01 1.84
C TYR A 222 6.26 -2.93 1.51
N LEU A 223 5.87 -3.78 2.46
CA LEU A 223 4.63 -4.57 2.42
C LEU A 223 3.55 -3.95 3.31
N GLN A 224 3.96 -3.40 4.45
CA GLN A 224 3.08 -2.77 5.43
C GLN A 224 3.45 -1.29 5.58
N PRO A 225 2.47 -0.40 5.68
CA PRO A 225 2.69 1.06 5.64
C PRO A 225 3.10 1.64 7.00
N TYR A 226 4.07 1.02 7.66
CA TYR A 226 4.49 1.45 8.99
C TYR A 226 5.39 2.68 8.93
N LEU A 227 4.91 3.80 9.47
CA LEU A 227 5.62 5.08 9.47
C LEU A 227 6.83 5.08 10.43
N ASP A 228 6.75 4.31 11.50
CA ASP A 228 7.78 4.21 12.55
C ASP A 228 8.83 3.11 12.26
N VAL A 229 8.85 2.56 11.06
CA VAL A 229 9.77 1.50 10.65
C VAL A 229 10.61 1.99 9.47
N ALA A 230 11.88 2.30 9.74
CA ALA A 230 12.80 2.75 8.73
C ALA A 230 13.36 1.57 7.89
N SER A 231 13.44 1.73 6.57
CA SER A 231 13.91 0.68 5.65
C SER A 231 15.38 0.26 5.87
N HIS A 232 16.18 1.10 6.52
CA HIS A 232 17.58 0.81 6.87
C HIS A 232 17.73 0.15 8.26
N ASP A 233 16.65 -0.03 9.03
CA ASP A 233 16.70 -0.79 10.30
C ASP A 233 16.97 -2.27 9.98
N ALA A 234 17.93 -2.88 10.68
CA ALA A 234 18.25 -4.29 10.53
C ALA A 234 17.02 -5.21 10.75
N ARG A 235 16.05 -4.76 11.53
CA ARG A 235 14.80 -5.46 11.88
C ARG A 235 13.68 -5.20 10.86
N PHE A 236 13.89 -4.35 9.86
CA PHE A 236 12.86 -3.93 8.89
C PHE A 236 12.12 -5.13 8.29
N LYS A 237 12.86 -6.12 7.76
CA LYS A 237 12.24 -7.29 7.12
C LYS A 237 11.37 -8.09 8.08
N ALA A 238 11.83 -8.30 9.32
CA ALA A 238 11.04 -8.98 10.35
C ALA A 238 9.73 -8.25 10.62
N TYR A 239 9.77 -6.92 10.74
CA TYR A 239 8.57 -6.10 10.96
C TYR A 239 7.58 -6.19 9.80
N GLN A 240 8.06 -6.12 8.57
CA GLN A 240 7.24 -6.21 7.37
C GLN A 240 6.59 -7.61 7.23
N ARG A 241 7.37 -8.67 7.44
CA ARG A 241 6.89 -10.06 7.37
C ARG A 241 5.86 -10.36 8.45
N ILE A 242 6.16 -10.06 9.71
CA ILE A 242 5.25 -10.34 10.83
C ILE A 242 3.97 -9.51 10.70
N GLY A 243 4.04 -8.25 10.29
CA GLY A 243 2.86 -7.45 9.98
C GLY A 243 2.01 -8.06 8.86
N SER A 244 2.65 -8.65 7.84
CA SER A 244 1.96 -9.33 6.74
C SER A 244 1.36 -10.70 7.12
N THR A 245 1.66 -11.24 8.29
CA THR A 245 0.94 -12.42 8.82
C THR A 245 -0.32 -12.04 9.58
N GLY A 246 -0.37 -10.85 10.17
CA GLY A 246 -1.43 -10.41 11.07
C GLY A 246 -1.22 -10.78 12.54
N ILE A 247 -0.10 -11.42 12.89
CA ILE A 247 0.24 -11.71 14.29
C ILE A 247 0.38 -10.42 15.09
N LEU A 248 1.07 -9.43 14.52
CA LEU A 248 1.08 -8.06 15.04
C LEU A 248 0.36 -7.14 14.06
N LYS A 249 -0.63 -6.43 14.57
CA LYS A 249 -1.43 -5.48 13.79
C LYS A 249 -0.92 -4.06 14.01
N GLY A 250 -0.79 -3.28 12.93
CA GLY A 250 -0.52 -1.86 13.01
C GLY A 250 -1.75 -1.07 13.45
N ALA A 251 -1.53 0.14 13.95
CA ALA A 251 -2.60 1.06 14.31
C ALA A 251 -2.65 2.21 13.31
N GLY A 252 -3.75 2.29 12.55
CA GLY A 252 -4.01 3.37 11.61
C GLY A 252 -4.55 4.62 12.29
N LYS A 253 -4.14 5.80 11.83
CA LYS A 253 -4.66 7.09 12.28
C LYS A 253 -4.65 8.09 11.12
N ASN A 254 -5.75 8.85 11.01
CA ASN A 254 -5.83 10.00 10.12
C ASN A 254 -5.31 11.24 10.81
N VAL A 255 -4.40 11.95 10.15
CA VAL A 255 -3.84 13.21 10.66
C VAL A 255 -3.82 14.23 9.50
N GLY A 256 -4.97 14.82 9.21
CA GLY A 256 -5.13 15.79 8.13
C GLY A 256 -4.75 15.20 6.77
N TRP A 257 -3.70 15.74 6.14
CA TRP A 257 -3.15 15.26 4.87
C TRP A 257 -2.11 14.13 5.03
N SER A 258 -1.67 13.84 6.26
CA SER A 258 -0.70 12.82 6.57
C SER A 258 -1.39 11.63 7.20
N ASN A 259 -1.78 10.67 6.39
CA ASN A 259 -2.29 9.40 6.90
C ASN A 259 -1.15 8.62 7.54
N GLN A 260 -1.46 7.92 8.61
CA GLN A 260 -0.45 7.24 9.41
C GLN A 260 -0.90 5.83 9.75
N THR A 261 0.05 4.91 9.77
CA THR A 261 -0.08 3.58 10.37
C THR A 261 1.22 3.25 11.07
N TRP A 262 1.12 2.78 12.31
CA TRP A 262 2.25 2.58 13.20
C TRP A 262 2.32 1.14 13.64
N LEU A 263 3.50 0.54 13.59
CA LEU A 263 3.76 -0.76 14.22
C LEU A 263 3.86 -0.61 15.74
N ARG A 264 4.39 0.51 16.22
CA ARG A 264 4.74 0.78 17.62
C ARG A 264 5.75 -0.23 18.15
N ALA A 265 6.80 -0.46 17.39
CA ALA A 265 7.81 -1.47 17.68
C ALA A 265 8.48 -1.32 19.07
N ASP A 266 8.58 -0.09 19.57
CA ASP A 266 9.22 0.23 20.86
C ASP A 266 8.27 0.16 22.07
N THR A 267 6.97 -0.08 21.88
CA THR A 267 6.04 -0.27 22.99
C THR A 267 6.08 -1.71 23.52
N LEU A 268 5.67 -1.91 24.76
CA LEU A 268 5.58 -3.23 25.35
C LEU A 268 4.54 -4.10 24.63
N LEU A 269 4.84 -5.38 24.50
CA LEU A 269 3.88 -6.38 24.02
C LEU A 269 2.88 -6.70 25.14
N LEU A 270 1.61 -6.60 24.83
CA LEU A 270 0.54 -6.93 25.78
C LEU A 270 -0.02 -8.32 25.53
N ALA A 271 -0.49 -8.99 26.58
CA ALA A 271 -1.06 -10.33 26.48
C ALA A 271 -2.24 -10.42 25.48
N SER A 272 -3.06 -9.37 25.38
CA SER A 272 -4.15 -9.29 24.41
C SER A 272 -3.68 -9.28 22.95
N GLU A 273 -2.44 -8.93 22.68
CA GLU A 273 -1.88 -8.90 21.32
C GLU A 273 -1.36 -10.26 20.83
N LEU A 274 -1.32 -11.24 21.73
CA LEU A 274 -0.95 -12.62 21.40
C LEU A 274 -2.06 -13.37 20.66
N ASP A 275 -3.29 -12.86 20.63
CA ASP A 275 -4.43 -13.48 19.94
C ASP A 275 -4.18 -13.68 18.44
N GLY A 276 -3.34 -12.85 17.84
CA GLY A 276 -2.93 -12.98 16.44
C GLY A 276 -2.21 -14.29 16.10
N LEU A 277 -1.62 -14.97 17.09
CA LEU A 277 -1.00 -16.29 16.90
C LEU A 277 -2.04 -17.39 16.63
N SER A 278 -3.23 -17.31 17.20
CA SER A 278 -4.25 -18.36 17.11
C SER A 278 -4.77 -18.58 15.69
N GLU A 279 -4.72 -17.57 14.83
CA GLU A 279 -5.10 -17.69 13.42
C GLU A 279 -4.12 -18.59 12.63
N LEU A 280 -2.84 -18.55 12.97
CA LEU A 280 -1.79 -19.33 12.30
C LEU A 280 -1.54 -20.68 12.98
N TYR A 281 -1.74 -20.72 14.27
CA TYR A 281 -1.46 -21.88 15.13
C TYR A 281 -2.71 -22.24 15.95
N PRO A 282 -3.71 -22.91 15.35
CA PRO A 282 -5.02 -23.14 15.99
C PRO A 282 -4.98 -23.96 17.29
N LEU A 283 -3.92 -24.73 17.49
CA LEU A 283 -3.74 -25.50 18.73
C LEU A 283 -3.26 -24.63 19.89
N TRP A 284 -2.72 -23.45 19.62
CA TRP A 284 -2.33 -22.50 20.63
C TRP A 284 -3.53 -21.63 21.05
N LYS A 285 -3.74 -21.50 22.32
CA LYS A 285 -4.79 -20.63 22.90
C LYS A 285 -4.13 -19.63 23.83
N ASN A 286 -4.51 -18.38 23.68
CA ASN A 286 -4.08 -17.35 24.62
C ASN A 286 -4.80 -17.53 25.96
N GLU A 287 -4.07 -18.02 26.95
CA GLU A 287 -4.58 -18.17 28.31
C GLU A 287 -4.39 -16.90 29.16
N ALA A 288 -3.55 -15.97 28.67
CA ALA A 288 -3.31 -14.69 29.31
C ALA A 288 -4.33 -13.65 28.83
N ALA A 289 -5.03 -13.02 29.72
CA ALA A 289 -6.04 -12.03 29.39
C ALA A 289 -5.58 -10.60 29.73
N GLY A 290 -6.06 -9.63 28.96
CA GLY A 290 -5.96 -8.21 29.29
C GLY A 290 -4.67 -7.53 28.85
N ASN A 291 -4.39 -6.39 29.47
CA ASN A 291 -3.28 -5.49 29.12
C ASN A 291 -2.01 -5.75 29.94
N THR A 292 -1.79 -6.98 30.41
CA THR A 292 -0.57 -7.33 31.15
C THR A 292 0.60 -7.41 30.16
N PRO A 293 1.73 -6.75 30.42
CA PRO A 293 2.93 -6.89 29.59
C PRO A 293 3.47 -8.32 29.65
N VAL A 294 4.00 -8.78 28.51
CA VAL A 294 4.63 -10.09 28.36
C VAL A 294 6.12 -9.98 28.68
N THR A 295 6.68 -10.91 29.46
CA THR A 295 8.14 -10.94 29.67
C THR A 295 8.87 -11.67 28.54
N VAL A 296 10.19 -11.46 28.45
CA VAL A 296 11.03 -12.14 27.44
C VAL A 296 10.97 -13.66 27.63
N GLU A 297 11.05 -14.17 28.86
CA GLU A 297 10.93 -15.61 29.14
C GLU A 297 9.55 -16.17 28.76
N ALA A 298 8.47 -15.44 29.04
CA ALA A 298 7.13 -15.86 28.65
C ALA A 298 6.98 -15.88 27.11
N ALA A 299 7.57 -14.93 26.40
CA ALA A 299 7.58 -14.91 24.94
C ALA A 299 8.34 -16.15 24.36
N VAL A 300 9.47 -16.51 24.95
CA VAL A 300 10.24 -17.72 24.57
C VAL A 300 9.43 -18.99 24.84
N ASP A 301 8.76 -19.10 25.98
CA ASP A 301 7.92 -20.24 26.32
C ASP A 301 6.72 -20.38 25.36
N ILE A 302 6.12 -19.26 24.94
CA ILE A 302 5.07 -19.25 23.91
C ILE A 302 5.61 -19.80 22.58
N ILE A 303 6.79 -19.34 22.13
CA ILE A 303 7.42 -19.85 20.91
C ILE A 303 7.72 -21.36 21.03
N ALA A 304 8.20 -21.82 22.18
CA ALA A 304 8.46 -23.23 22.42
C ALA A 304 7.18 -24.08 22.33
N LYS A 305 6.09 -23.62 22.97
CA LYS A 305 4.77 -24.27 22.90
C LYS A 305 4.24 -24.32 21.47
N VAL A 306 4.33 -23.22 20.73
CA VAL A 306 3.83 -23.09 19.34
C VAL A 306 4.63 -23.96 18.38
N SER A 307 5.95 -24.02 18.56
CA SER A 307 6.86 -24.80 17.70
C SER A 307 6.93 -26.29 18.05
N GLY A 308 6.50 -26.66 19.27
CA GLY A 308 6.69 -28.02 19.82
C GLY A 308 8.15 -28.37 20.11
N LYS A 309 9.03 -27.38 20.18
CA LYS A 309 10.45 -27.55 20.50
C LYS A 309 10.70 -27.36 21.99
N GLU A 310 11.82 -27.91 22.48
CA GLU A 310 12.26 -27.74 23.86
C GLU A 310 12.59 -26.27 24.17
N ALA A 311 12.10 -25.76 25.33
CA ALA A 311 12.29 -24.36 25.73
C ALA A 311 13.77 -23.92 25.78
N ALA A 312 14.68 -24.82 26.21
CA ALA A 312 16.10 -24.52 26.23
C ALA A 312 16.71 -24.28 24.84
N ALA A 313 16.23 -24.99 23.81
CA ALA A 313 16.66 -24.80 22.44
C ALA A 313 16.16 -23.45 21.91
N ILE A 314 14.89 -23.11 22.18
CA ILE A 314 14.31 -21.82 21.80
C ILE A 314 15.01 -20.67 22.52
N THR A 315 15.35 -20.80 23.80
CA THR A 315 16.14 -19.80 24.54
C THR A 315 17.47 -19.51 23.84
N ALA A 316 18.20 -20.54 23.44
CA ALA A 316 19.48 -20.37 22.76
C ALA A 316 19.35 -19.68 21.39
N GLU A 317 18.30 -20.05 20.61
CA GLU A 317 17.97 -19.39 19.34
C GLU A 317 17.57 -17.90 19.56
N ALA A 318 16.82 -17.63 20.62
CA ALA A 318 16.37 -16.28 20.97
C ALA A 318 17.54 -15.39 21.45
N GLU A 319 18.44 -15.89 22.29
CA GLU A 319 19.65 -15.17 22.70
C GLU A 319 20.54 -14.82 21.51
N LYS A 320 20.68 -15.76 20.58
CA LYS A 320 21.41 -15.50 19.33
C LYS A 320 20.75 -14.41 18.51
N ALA A 321 19.45 -14.50 18.26
CA ALA A 321 18.70 -13.46 17.53
C ALA A 321 18.81 -12.10 18.24
N TRP A 322 18.74 -12.09 19.57
CA TRP A 322 18.88 -10.89 20.39
C TRP A 322 20.17 -10.15 20.13
N LYS A 323 21.28 -10.91 20.10
CA LYS A 323 22.61 -10.39 19.81
C LYS A 323 22.76 -9.94 18.36
N ASP A 324 22.30 -10.77 17.41
CA ASP A 324 22.41 -10.50 15.97
C ASP A 324 21.70 -9.23 15.54
N TYR A 325 20.57 -8.89 16.19
CA TYR A 325 19.78 -7.71 15.93
C TYR A 325 20.01 -6.54 16.88
N GLY A 326 21.02 -6.65 17.76
CA GLY A 326 21.40 -5.57 18.67
C GLY A 326 20.28 -5.13 19.62
N MET A 327 19.49 -6.07 20.15
CA MET A 327 18.34 -5.77 21.01
C MET A 327 18.71 -5.45 22.48
N GLY A 328 19.97 -5.15 22.74
CA GLY A 328 20.49 -4.79 24.05
C GLY A 328 20.87 -6.00 24.90
N GLU A 329 20.89 -5.84 26.23
CA GLU A 329 21.19 -6.91 27.17
C GLU A 329 20.05 -7.92 27.27
N TRP A 330 20.40 -9.21 27.26
CA TRP A 330 19.46 -10.30 27.46
C TRP A 330 19.00 -10.35 28.93
N GLN A 331 17.75 -10.05 29.18
CA GLN A 331 17.14 -10.01 30.50
C GLN A 331 15.79 -10.75 30.48
N PRO A 332 15.73 -12.06 30.80
CA PRO A 332 14.53 -12.88 30.67
C PRO A 332 13.29 -12.35 31.44
N LYS A 333 13.51 -11.70 32.57
CA LYS A 333 12.42 -11.22 33.42
C LYS A 333 11.87 -9.84 33.06
N ARG A 334 12.51 -9.10 32.13
CA ARG A 334 11.96 -7.82 31.70
C ARG A 334 10.81 -8.01 30.70
N GLU A 335 9.97 -6.99 30.57
CA GLU A 335 8.94 -6.96 29.56
C GLU A 335 9.58 -6.87 28.14
N ILE A 336 9.00 -7.63 27.21
CA ILE A 336 9.42 -7.63 25.80
C ILE A 336 8.69 -6.53 25.02
N LYS A 337 9.41 -5.89 24.11
CA LYS A 337 8.82 -4.94 23.17
C LYS A 337 8.19 -5.65 21.97
N ARG A 338 7.19 -5.01 21.35
CA ARG A 338 6.53 -5.53 20.14
C ARG A 338 7.51 -5.83 19.00
N GLY A 339 8.49 -4.94 18.79
CA GLY A 339 9.53 -5.14 17.76
C GLY A 339 10.46 -6.31 18.08
N GLU A 340 10.83 -6.51 19.32
CA GLU A 340 11.64 -7.65 19.75
C GLU A 340 10.87 -8.97 19.55
N TRP A 341 9.59 -8.98 19.91
CA TRP A 341 8.69 -10.10 19.66
C TRP A 341 8.61 -10.43 18.15
N ALA A 342 8.43 -9.42 17.30
CA ALA A 342 8.41 -9.61 15.86
C ALA A 342 9.70 -10.26 15.33
N VAL A 343 10.87 -9.83 15.82
CA VAL A 343 12.16 -10.41 15.44
C VAL A 343 12.26 -11.87 15.88
N LEU A 344 11.86 -12.19 17.11
CA LEU A 344 11.91 -13.59 17.60
C LEU A 344 10.99 -14.49 16.78
N LEU A 345 9.78 -14.04 16.48
CA LEU A 345 8.85 -14.79 15.63
C LEU A 345 9.41 -15.03 14.22
N ASP A 346 9.91 -13.98 13.57
CA ASP A 346 10.45 -14.08 12.22
C ASP A 346 11.66 -15.04 12.15
N ARG A 347 12.52 -15.00 13.17
CA ARG A 347 13.76 -15.79 13.19
C ARG A 347 13.57 -17.24 13.61
N ILE A 348 12.61 -17.52 14.48
CA ILE A 348 12.48 -18.84 15.13
C ILE A 348 11.34 -19.65 14.54
N LEU A 349 10.20 -19.02 14.28
CA LEU A 349 9.03 -19.67 13.72
C LEU A 349 8.89 -19.47 12.21
N ASP A 350 9.40 -18.35 11.71
CA ASP A 350 9.21 -17.91 10.32
C ASP A 350 7.78 -18.10 9.80
N PRO A 351 6.77 -17.52 10.50
CA PRO A 351 5.38 -17.76 10.15
C PRO A 351 5.00 -17.20 8.77
N PHE A 352 5.79 -16.27 8.25
CA PHE A 352 5.60 -15.68 6.94
C PHE A 352 5.78 -16.71 5.83
N HIS A 353 6.83 -17.53 5.87
CA HIS A 353 7.08 -18.57 4.88
C HIS A 353 6.42 -19.91 5.25
N ALA A 354 6.30 -20.21 6.54
CA ALA A 354 5.65 -21.44 7.00
C ALA A 354 4.15 -21.49 6.73
N LYS A 355 3.51 -20.35 6.46
CA LYS A 355 2.08 -20.23 6.18
C LYS A 355 1.86 -19.49 4.86
N ALA A 356 1.68 -20.28 3.80
CA ALA A 356 1.30 -19.74 2.50
C ALA A 356 -0.07 -19.03 2.58
N VAL A 357 -0.25 -18.02 1.74
CA VAL A 357 -1.53 -17.31 1.58
C VAL A 357 -1.90 -17.27 0.10
N ASP A 358 -3.18 -17.37 -0.18
CA ASP A 358 -3.72 -17.08 -1.51
C ASP A 358 -3.84 -15.56 -1.73
N MET A 359 -4.29 -15.15 -2.92
CA MET A 359 -4.44 -13.73 -3.25
C MET A 359 -5.56 -13.02 -2.48
N THR A 360 -6.43 -13.74 -1.79
CA THR A 360 -7.47 -13.19 -0.90
C THR A 360 -6.96 -12.97 0.52
N GLY A 361 -5.74 -13.42 0.82
CA GLY A 361 -5.13 -13.38 2.14
C GLY A 361 -5.58 -14.50 3.08
N ALA A 362 -6.28 -15.51 2.56
CA ALA A 362 -6.58 -16.72 3.29
C ALA A 362 -5.31 -17.61 3.37
N PHE A 363 -5.10 -18.24 4.52
CA PHE A 363 -4.03 -19.23 4.65
C PHE A 363 -4.41 -20.49 3.84
N VAL A 364 -3.44 -20.98 3.09
CA VAL A 364 -3.55 -22.21 2.30
C VAL A 364 -3.00 -23.37 3.14
N GLU A 365 -3.78 -24.42 3.30
CA GLU A 365 -3.28 -25.66 3.88
C GLU A 365 -2.28 -26.29 2.90
N GLN A 366 -1.10 -26.64 3.40
CA GLN A 366 -0.05 -27.33 2.64
C GLN A 366 -0.34 -28.83 2.57
#